data_1208ccf8658408282b55b529bdbcc725
#
_entry.id   1208ccf8658408282b55b529bdbcc725
#
_cell.length_a   1.000
_cell.length_b   1.000
_cell.length_c   1.000
_cell.angle_alpha   90.00
_cell.angle_beta   90.00
_cell.angle_gamma   90.00
#
_symmetry.space_group_name_H-M   'P 1'
#
loop_
_entity.id
_entity.type
_entity.pdbx_description
1 polymer ?
#
loop_
_entity_poly.entity_id
_entity_poly.type
_entity_poly.pdbx_seq_one_letter_code
_entity_poly.pdbx_strand_id
1 'polypeptide(L)'
;MEEGFRIWANPSSPHKAGRAARAALEDARARIKAALGWTGEVIFTSGASEAIALAVSSGLHERVLTSAVEHDAVLRTTRDAVRLPVGVDGLLDFAVLDEALGDGPALVAVQQVNSETGVVQDVARVAEAVTARGGTVLVDAAQGVAKLPLPPADMIAFSAHKFGGPIGIGALLVRDYALLRPTGGQERGYRPGTEPLPLVLGMAAALEAGGSWLKSALALRESLTSQLLEIGAEVVAPTAPRLATIGAYRMPGKSSTAQLIRFDGAGIAVSAGSACSSGSLKASHVLTAMGIEGPSEVIRVSIGRETTEAEIARFVEVWRDIRG
;
A
#
# COMPACT_ATOMS: atom_id res chain seq x y z
N MET A 1 -19.07 4.43 11.48
CA MET A 1 -18.83 5.90 11.44
C MET A 1 -19.98 6.68 12.09
N GLU A 2 -21.21 6.47 11.69
CA GLU A 2 -22.39 7.17 12.24
C GLU A 2 -22.44 7.12 13.77
N GLU A 3 -22.29 5.92 14.37
CA GLU A 3 -22.17 5.74 15.81
C GLU A 3 -21.04 6.59 16.41
N GLY A 4 -19.88 6.63 15.74
CA GLY A 4 -18.75 7.43 16.19
C GLY A 4 -19.04 8.92 16.24
N PHE A 5 -19.82 9.46 15.29
CA PHE A 5 -20.28 10.87 15.34
C PHE A 5 -21.29 11.09 16.48
N ARG A 6 -22.16 10.12 16.72
CA ARG A 6 -23.17 10.20 17.79
C ARG A 6 -22.55 10.24 19.20
N ILE A 7 -21.48 9.47 19.43
CA ILE A 7 -20.82 9.39 20.74
C ILE A 7 -19.56 10.26 20.84
N TRP A 8 -19.28 11.06 19.81
CA TRP A 8 -18.03 11.81 19.75
C TRP A 8 -17.88 12.78 20.92
N ALA A 9 -16.76 12.69 21.59
CA ALA A 9 -16.23 13.67 22.55
C ALA A 9 -14.70 13.57 22.49
N ASN A 10 -14.00 14.58 22.99
CA ASN A 10 -12.54 14.54 23.03
C ASN A 10 -12.07 13.39 23.96
N PRO A 11 -11.38 12.34 23.44
CA PRO A 11 -10.93 11.19 24.22
C PRO A 11 -9.93 11.53 25.33
N SER A 12 -9.31 12.72 25.25
CA SER A 12 -8.38 13.21 26.28
C SER A 12 -9.10 13.93 27.46
N SER A 13 -10.41 14.18 27.36
CA SER A 13 -11.17 14.87 28.40
C SER A 13 -11.56 13.95 29.57
N PRO A 14 -11.42 14.41 30.82
CA PRO A 14 -11.66 13.59 32.01
C PRO A 14 -13.15 13.41 32.35
N HIS A 15 -14.07 14.13 31.69
CA HIS A 15 -15.50 14.03 31.93
C HIS A 15 -16.11 12.74 31.34
N LYS A 16 -17.36 12.40 31.76
CA LYS A 16 -18.02 11.14 31.40
C LYS A 16 -18.02 10.86 29.89
N ALA A 17 -18.36 11.86 29.04
CA ALA A 17 -18.39 11.67 27.59
C ALA A 17 -16.98 11.44 27.00
N GLY A 18 -15.95 12.13 27.48
CA GLY A 18 -14.56 11.92 27.04
C GLY A 18 -14.06 10.52 27.40
N ARG A 19 -14.36 10.05 28.63
CA ARG A 19 -14.00 8.68 29.03
C ARG A 19 -14.71 7.61 28.16
N ALA A 20 -15.98 7.84 27.81
CA ALA A 20 -16.71 6.95 26.91
C ALA A 20 -16.12 6.93 25.49
N ALA A 21 -15.75 8.10 24.95
CA ALA A 21 -15.05 8.21 23.68
C ALA A 21 -13.68 7.49 23.71
N ARG A 22 -12.93 7.66 24.82
CA ARG A 22 -11.66 6.93 25.01
C ARG A 22 -11.84 5.42 25.03
N ALA A 23 -12.84 4.94 25.76
CA ALA A 23 -13.15 3.51 25.81
C ALA A 23 -13.49 2.94 24.42
N ALA A 24 -14.30 3.67 23.63
CA ALA A 24 -14.63 3.27 22.26
C ALA A 24 -13.39 3.30 21.33
N LEU A 25 -12.47 4.24 21.51
CA LEU A 25 -11.22 4.31 20.76
C LEU A 25 -10.33 3.11 21.05
N GLU A 26 -10.16 2.75 22.34
CA GLU A 26 -9.35 1.60 22.73
C GLU A 26 -9.98 0.26 22.35
N ASP A 27 -11.31 0.14 22.41
CA ASP A 27 -12.05 -1.01 21.87
C ASP A 27 -11.78 -1.18 20.36
N ALA A 28 -11.91 -0.11 19.59
CA ALA A 28 -11.63 -0.14 18.17
C ALA A 28 -10.17 -0.51 17.87
N ARG A 29 -9.20 -0.04 18.69
CA ARG A 29 -7.79 -0.43 18.60
C ARG A 29 -7.61 -1.93 18.82
N ALA A 30 -8.27 -2.50 19.82
CA ALA A 30 -8.23 -3.93 20.11
C ALA A 30 -8.83 -4.76 18.96
N ARG A 31 -9.97 -4.33 18.40
CA ARG A 31 -10.62 -4.96 17.24
C ARG A 31 -9.73 -4.94 16.00
N ILE A 32 -9.05 -3.82 15.73
CA ILE A 32 -8.09 -3.70 14.63
C ILE A 32 -6.93 -4.68 14.82
N LYS A 33 -6.35 -4.74 16.02
CA LYS A 33 -5.30 -5.72 16.36
C LYS A 33 -5.77 -7.16 16.13
N ALA A 34 -6.96 -7.49 16.60
CA ALA A 34 -7.55 -8.82 16.44
C ALA A 34 -7.81 -9.18 14.96
N ALA A 35 -8.39 -8.25 14.18
CA ALA A 35 -8.68 -8.47 12.77
C ALA A 35 -7.40 -8.66 11.92
N LEU A 36 -6.29 -8.04 12.33
CA LEU A 36 -4.99 -8.14 11.67
C LEU A 36 -4.10 -9.26 12.23
N GLY A 37 -4.45 -9.89 13.35
CA GLY A 37 -3.58 -10.81 14.07
C GLY A 37 -2.31 -10.13 14.62
N TRP A 38 -2.39 -8.83 14.90
CA TRP A 38 -1.24 -8.03 15.36
C TRP A 38 -1.14 -8.02 16.89
N THR A 39 0.03 -8.33 17.42
CA THR A 39 0.29 -8.39 18.87
C THR A 39 1.00 -7.15 19.42
N GLY A 40 1.71 -6.40 18.58
CA GLY A 40 2.38 -5.15 18.95
C GLY A 40 1.42 -3.96 19.17
N GLU A 41 1.90 -2.76 19.00
CA GLU A 41 1.18 -1.51 19.22
C GLU A 41 0.58 -0.93 17.93
N VAL A 42 -0.38 -0.02 18.06
CA VAL A 42 -1.03 0.66 16.94
C VAL A 42 -1.03 2.16 17.21
N ILE A 43 -0.52 2.96 16.29
CA ILE A 43 -0.57 4.41 16.32
C ILE A 43 -1.50 4.85 15.17
N PHE A 44 -2.59 5.53 15.48
CA PHE A 44 -3.49 6.06 14.45
C PHE A 44 -2.87 7.27 13.77
N THR A 45 -2.98 7.31 12.45
CA THR A 45 -2.46 8.38 11.57
C THR A 45 -3.53 8.78 10.57
N SER A 46 -3.31 9.84 9.81
CA SER A 46 -4.22 10.22 8.71
C SER A 46 -4.14 9.30 7.48
N GLY A 47 -3.17 8.39 7.45
CA GLY A 47 -2.95 7.43 6.37
C GLY A 47 -1.52 6.91 6.37
N ALA A 48 -1.21 6.03 5.41
CA ALA A 48 0.11 5.41 5.25
C ALA A 48 1.24 6.44 5.10
N SER A 49 1.00 7.55 4.41
CA SER A 49 2.01 8.59 4.19
C SER A 49 2.47 9.25 5.50
N GLU A 50 1.54 9.55 6.42
CA GLU A 50 1.89 10.03 7.77
C GLU A 50 2.56 8.93 8.60
N ALA A 51 2.06 7.70 8.51
CA ALA A 51 2.63 6.56 9.21
C ALA A 51 4.10 6.30 8.80
N ILE A 52 4.40 6.33 7.50
CA ILE A 52 5.75 6.20 6.96
C ILE A 52 6.63 7.36 7.43
N ALA A 53 6.14 8.60 7.32
CA ALA A 53 6.88 9.78 7.76
C ALA A 53 7.20 9.71 9.27
N LEU A 54 6.25 9.28 10.09
CA LEU A 54 6.44 9.07 11.52
C LEU A 54 7.51 8.00 11.80
N ALA A 55 7.40 6.83 11.16
CA ALA A 55 8.35 5.74 11.33
C ALA A 55 9.79 6.14 10.95
N VAL A 56 9.96 6.86 9.85
CA VAL A 56 11.28 7.30 9.39
C VAL A 56 11.84 8.44 10.26
N SER A 57 11.02 9.45 10.59
CA SER A 57 11.51 10.62 11.34
C SER A 57 11.72 10.37 12.83
N SER A 58 10.97 9.45 13.43
CA SER A 58 11.03 9.12 14.86
C SER A 58 11.77 7.81 15.15
N GLY A 59 12.12 7.04 14.12
CA GLY A 59 12.82 5.77 14.25
C GLY A 59 14.25 5.94 14.81
N LEU A 60 14.71 4.91 15.50
CA LEU A 60 16.05 4.83 16.08
C LEU A 60 17.01 4.15 15.09
N HIS A 61 17.33 4.83 14.00
CA HIS A 61 18.23 4.33 12.95
C HIS A 61 19.12 5.46 12.43
N GLU A 62 20.31 5.11 11.96
CA GLU A 62 21.27 6.05 11.35
C GLU A 62 21.34 5.87 9.83
N ARG A 63 21.04 4.66 9.36
CA ARG A 63 21.07 4.31 7.93
C ARG A 63 19.69 3.88 7.48
N VAL A 64 19.32 4.26 6.26
CA VAL A 64 18.07 3.85 5.62
C VAL A 64 18.35 3.27 4.25
N LEU A 65 17.79 2.12 3.96
CA LEU A 65 17.75 1.50 2.64
C LEU A 65 16.30 1.40 2.20
N THR A 66 16.06 1.50 0.89
CA THR A 66 14.70 1.35 0.34
C THR A 66 14.75 0.90 -1.12
N SER A 67 13.71 0.25 -1.62
CA SER A 67 13.71 -0.17 -3.01
C SER A 67 13.50 1.02 -3.97
N ALA A 68 13.97 0.86 -5.21
CA ALA A 68 13.80 1.88 -6.25
C ALA A 68 12.33 2.01 -6.74
N VAL A 69 11.46 1.07 -6.37
CA VAL A 69 10.06 1.00 -6.83
C VAL A 69 9.04 1.35 -5.74
N GLU A 70 9.50 1.98 -4.66
CA GLU A 70 8.62 2.39 -3.56
C GLU A 70 7.61 3.47 -3.98
N HIS A 71 6.53 3.55 -3.22
CA HIS A 71 5.60 4.68 -3.36
C HIS A 71 6.29 6.00 -3.01
N ASP A 72 5.88 7.09 -3.66
CA ASP A 72 6.42 8.44 -3.46
C ASP A 72 6.45 8.89 -1.97
N ALA A 73 5.51 8.41 -1.15
CA ALA A 73 5.51 8.68 0.28
C ALA A 73 6.77 8.14 0.99
N VAL A 74 7.28 6.97 0.57
CA VAL A 74 8.55 6.42 1.08
C VAL A 74 9.72 7.21 0.49
N LEU A 75 9.74 7.40 -0.84
CA LEU A 75 10.85 8.06 -1.54
C LEU A 75 11.11 9.49 -1.05
N ARG A 76 10.05 10.24 -0.75
CA ARG A 76 10.15 11.62 -0.25
C ARG A 76 10.67 11.70 1.19
N THR A 77 10.33 10.73 2.02
CA THR A 77 10.77 10.69 3.42
C THR A 77 12.16 10.10 3.60
N THR A 78 12.64 9.36 2.61
CA THR A 78 13.94 8.66 2.63
C THR A 78 14.88 9.17 1.55
N ARG A 79 15.01 10.51 1.41
CA ARG A 79 15.76 11.13 0.29
C ARG A 79 17.23 10.69 0.23
N ASP A 80 17.85 10.54 1.40
CA ASP A 80 19.26 10.18 1.53
C ASP A 80 19.47 8.66 1.67
N ALA A 81 18.42 7.86 1.50
CA ALA A 81 18.52 6.40 1.59
C ALA A 81 19.25 5.79 0.38
N VAL A 82 19.95 4.70 0.63
CA VAL A 82 20.48 3.84 -0.42
C VAL A 82 19.31 3.23 -1.20
N ARG A 83 19.30 3.41 -2.52
CA ARG A 83 18.26 2.87 -3.40
C ARG A 83 18.67 1.48 -3.89
N LEU A 84 17.92 0.47 -3.50
CA LEU A 84 18.14 -0.92 -3.90
C LEU A 84 17.45 -1.16 -5.26
N PRO A 85 18.15 -1.68 -6.25
CA PRO A 85 17.56 -2.01 -7.54
C PRO A 85 16.57 -3.17 -7.44
N VAL A 86 15.75 -3.29 -8.48
CA VAL A 86 14.85 -4.44 -8.69
C VAL A 86 15.10 -5.07 -10.05
N GLY A 87 14.72 -6.32 -10.20
CA GLY A 87 14.70 -7.00 -11.49
C GLY A 87 13.59 -6.50 -12.42
N VAL A 88 13.57 -6.98 -13.66
CA VAL A 88 12.47 -6.73 -14.62
C VAL A 88 11.14 -7.29 -14.13
N ASP A 89 11.16 -8.25 -13.23
CA ASP A 89 10.03 -8.80 -12.51
C ASP A 89 9.53 -7.90 -11.35
N GLY A 90 10.23 -6.80 -11.07
CA GLY A 90 9.92 -5.86 -10.00
C GLY A 90 10.28 -6.35 -8.60
N LEU A 91 10.95 -7.49 -8.48
CA LEU A 91 11.41 -8.03 -7.20
C LEU A 91 12.75 -7.42 -6.79
N LEU A 92 12.92 -7.23 -5.47
CA LEU A 92 14.16 -6.72 -4.90
C LEU A 92 15.33 -7.66 -5.19
N ASP A 93 16.47 -7.09 -5.58
CA ASP A 93 17.71 -7.83 -5.72
C ASP A 93 18.32 -8.11 -4.34
N PHE A 94 18.25 -9.36 -3.89
CA PHE A 94 18.74 -9.76 -2.58
C PHE A 94 20.26 -9.78 -2.46
N ALA A 95 20.99 -9.97 -3.56
CA ALA A 95 22.45 -9.89 -3.51
C ALA A 95 22.89 -8.43 -3.23
N VAL A 96 22.22 -7.47 -3.87
CA VAL A 96 22.47 -6.04 -3.61
C VAL A 96 21.98 -5.63 -2.23
N LEU A 97 20.85 -6.19 -1.74
CA LEU A 97 20.42 -5.95 -0.36
C LEU A 97 21.46 -6.42 0.66
N ASP A 98 21.99 -7.62 0.50
CA ASP A 98 23.00 -8.19 1.41
C ASP A 98 24.30 -7.37 1.40
N GLU A 99 24.77 -6.93 0.23
CA GLU A 99 25.92 -6.04 0.09
C GLU A 99 25.66 -4.68 0.75
N ALA A 100 24.50 -4.06 0.49
CA ALA A 100 24.15 -2.75 1.02
C ALA A 100 23.93 -2.75 2.55
N LEU A 101 23.44 -3.85 3.12
CA LEU A 101 23.35 -4.03 4.56
C LEU A 101 24.71 -4.06 5.21
N GLY A 102 25.71 -4.73 4.60
CA GLY A 102 27.03 -4.93 5.21
C GLY A 102 26.90 -5.56 6.61
N ASP A 103 27.76 -5.12 7.54
CA ASP A 103 27.81 -5.69 8.89
C ASP A 103 27.04 -4.86 9.97
N GLY A 104 26.31 -3.82 9.57
CA GLY A 104 25.68 -2.90 10.52
C GLY A 104 24.16 -2.79 10.39
N PRO A 105 23.49 -2.35 11.47
CA PRO A 105 22.05 -2.17 11.46
C PRO A 105 21.62 -1.07 10.50
N ALA A 106 20.45 -1.25 9.88
CA ALA A 106 19.79 -0.25 9.05
C ALA A 106 18.27 -0.36 9.19
N LEU A 107 17.56 0.73 8.93
CA LEU A 107 16.14 0.67 8.59
C LEU A 107 16.01 0.29 7.10
N VAL A 108 15.32 -0.80 6.82
CA VAL A 108 14.93 -1.13 5.46
C VAL A 108 13.45 -0.83 5.28
N ALA A 109 13.13 0.16 4.44
CA ALA A 109 11.77 0.52 4.09
C ALA A 109 11.41 -0.13 2.75
N VAL A 110 10.44 -1.04 2.75
CA VAL A 110 10.02 -1.82 1.57
C VAL A 110 8.50 -1.93 1.52
N GLN A 111 7.93 -1.85 0.32
CA GLN A 111 6.51 -2.12 0.12
C GLN A 111 6.21 -3.62 0.15
N GLN A 112 5.03 -4.00 0.65
CA GLN A 112 4.54 -5.37 0.52
C GLN A 112 4.05 -5.64 -0.90
N VAL A 113 3.33 -4.68 -1.49
CA VAL A 113 2.73 -4.78 -2.83
C VAL A 113 2.92 -3.49 -3.59
N ASN A 114 3.49 -3.57 -4.77
CA ASN A 114 3.65 -2.41 -5.65
C ASN A 114 2.29 -1.90 -6.14
N SER A 115 2.04 -0.62 -5.99
CA SER A 115 0.74 0.00 -6.31
C SER A 115 0.47 0.16 -7.81
N GLU A 116 1.49 0.04 -8.67
CA GLU A 116 1.36 0.17 -10.12
C GLU A 116 1.29 -1.21 -10.80
N THR A 117 2.13 -2.15 -10.40
CA THR A 117 2.26 -3.46 -11.04
C THR A 117 1.52 -4.58 -10.32
N GLY A 118 1.21 -4.41 -9.04
CA GLY A 118 0.65 -5.45 -8.19
C GLY A 118 1.68 -6.49 -7.71
N VAL A 119 2.95 -6.34 -8.05
CA VAL A 119 4.02 -7.28 -7.62
C VAL A 119 4.11 -7.31 -6.11
N VAL A 120 4.17 -8.52 -5.55
CA VAL A 120 4.30 -8.80 -4.12
C VAL A 120 5.75 -9.08 -3.80
N GLN A 121 6.35 -8.29 -2.90
CA GLN A 121 7.73 -8.48 -2.46
C GLN A 121 7.85 -9.62 -1.44
N ASP A 122 8.98 -10.32 -1.44
CA ASP A 122 9.34 -11.30 -0.41
C ASP A 122 9.84 -10.59 0.86
N VAL A 123 8.88 -9.99 1.58
CA VAL A 123 9.19 -9.27 2.82
C VAL A 123 9.74 -10.18 3.91
N ALA A 124 9.38 -11.47 3.90
CA ALA A 124 9.90 -12.43 4.87
C ALA A 124 11.42 -12.56 4.75
N ARG A 125 11.91 -12.73 3.54
CA ARG A 125 13.35 -12.80 3.27
C ARG A 125 14.07 -11.48 3.56
N VAL A 126 13.42 -10.32 3.28
CA VAL A 126 13.97 -9.01 3.71
C VAL A 126 14.10 -8.96 5.23
N ALA A 127 13.06 -9.37 5.96
CA ALA A 127 13.06 -9.33 7.43
C ALA A 127 14.15 -10.25 8.02
N GLU A 128 14.35 -11.43 7.47
CA GLU A 128 15.43 -12.34 7.88
C GLU A 128 16.81 -11.68 7.71
N ALA A 129 17.10 -11.15 6.52
CA ALA A 129 18.38 -10.52 6.22
C ALA A 129 18.67 -9.30 7.12
N VAL A 130 17.65 -8.47 7.36
CA VAL A 130 17.75 -7.25 8.18
C VAL A 130 17.91 -7.59 9.67
N THR A 131 17.09 -8.52 10.18
CA THR A 131 17.13 -8.93 11.60
C THR A 131 18.45 -9.59 11.94
N ALA A 132 19.03 -10.39 11.03
CA ALA A 132 20.34 -11.01 11.24
C ALA A 132 21.48 -9.99 11.49
N ARG A 133 21.27 -8.73 11.08
CA ARG A 133 22.22 -7.62 11.25
C ARG A 133 21.77 -6.59 12.29
N GLY A 134 20.75 -6.93 13.10
CA GLY A 134 20.21 -6.04 14.15
C GLY A 134 19.46 -4.82 13.60
N GLY A 135 19.08 -4.85 12.34
CA GLY A 135 18.31 -3.78 11.69
C GLY A 135 16.81 -3.85 11.96
N THR A 136 16.08 -2.94 11.36
CA THR A 136 14.62 -2.75 11.53
C THR A 136 13.94 -2.73 10.16
N VAL A 137 12.77 -3.36 10.03
CA VAL A 137 11.98 -3.38 8.79
C VAL A 137 10.73 -2.52 8.94
N LEU A 138 10.58 -1.53 8.06
CA LEU A 138 9.35 -0.77 7.84
C LEU A 138 8.68 -1.25 6.55
N VAL A 139 7.45 -1.71 6.63
CA VAL A 139 6.69 -2.15 5.47
C VAL A 139 5.60 -1.15 5.11
N ASP A 140 5.62 -0.63 3.87
CA ASP A 140 4.43 -0.02 3.28
C ASP A 140 3.48 -1.14 2.83
N ALA A 141 2.45 -1.40 3.63
CA ALA A 141 1.43 -2.38 3.36
C ALA A 141 0.10 -1.75 2.89
N ALA A 142 0.15 -0.52 2.33
CA ALA A 142 -1.05 0.19 1.89
C ALA A 142 -1.90 -0.64 0.91
N GLN A 143 -1.29 -1.41 0.05
CA GLN A 143 -2.00 -2.27 -0.90
C GLN A 143 -2.29 -3.68 -0.37
N GLY A 144 -1.52 -4.16 0.64
CA GLY A 144 -1.59 -5.53 1.14
C GLY A 144 -2.58 -5.74 2.28
N VAL A 145 -2.71 -4.79 3.22
CA VAL A 145 -3.61 -4.92 4.38
C VAL A 145 -5.03 -5.25 3.96
N ALA A 146 -5.66 -6.18 4.68
CA ALA A 146 -6.97 -6.79 4.42
C ALA A 146 -7.06 -7.61 3.11
N LYS A 147 -5.98 -7.79 2.36
CA LYS A 147 -5.93 -8.56 1.11
C LYS A 147 -4.90 -9.69 1.17
N LEU A 148 -3.84 -9.51 1.91
CA LEU A 148 -2.78 -10.49 2.16
C LEU A 148 -2.55 -10.61 3.68
N PRO A 149 -1.94 -11.70 4.16
CA PRO A 149 -1.43 -11.77 5.52
C PRO A 149 -0.46 -10.62 5.81
N LEU A 150 -0.42 -10.14 7.05
CA LEU A 150 0.60 -9.19 7.45
C LEU A 150 1.99 -9.82 7.28
N PRO A 151 2.95 -9.11 6.69
CA PRO A 151 4.31 -9.59 6.59
C PRO A 151 5.02 -9.50 7.95
N PRO A 152 6.06 -10.32 8.18
CA PRO A 152 6.93 -10.14 9.34
C PRO A 152 7.67 -8.81 9.20
N ALA A 153 7.43 -7.91 10.16
CA ALA A 153 8.05 -6.57 10.16
C ALA A 153 8.03 -5.97 11.57
N ASP A 154 8.90 -4.99 11.79
CA ASP A 154 8.95 -4.22 13.02
C ASP A 154 7.92 -3.08 13.02
N MET A 155 7.69 -2.51 11.85
CA MET A 155 6.73 -1.44 11.61
C MET A 155 5.98 -1.68 10.31
N ILE A 156 4.66 -1.43 10.31
CA ILE A 156 3.81 -1.60 9.12
C ILE A 156 2.90 -0.37 8.98
N ALA A 157 2.97 0.29 7.83
CA ALA A 157 2.16 1.47 7.52
C ALA A 157 1.02 1.12 6.54
N PHE A 158 -0.20 1.61 6.80
CA PHE A 158 -1.33 1.41 5.90
C PHE A 158 -2.39 2.51 5.98
N SER A 159 -3.28 2.54 4.97
CA SER A 159 -4.41 3.47 4.87
C SER A 159 -5.73 2.72 4.73
N ALA A 160 -6.76 3.13 5.46
CA ALA A 160 -8.07 2.48 5.46
C ALA A 160 -8.78 2.52 4.10
N HIS A 161 -8.66 3.62 3.35
CA HIS A 161 -9.32 3.77 2.05
C HIS A 161 -8.84 2.76 0.97
N LYS A 162 -7.75 2.03 1.20
CA LYS A 162 -7.25 1.01 0.27
C LYS A 162 -7.94 -0.35 0.42
N PHE A 163 -8.75 -0.53 1.48
CA PHE A 163 -9.53 -1.75 1.71
C PHE A 163 -11.02 -1.47 2.03
N GLY A 164 -11.54 -0.32 1.58
CA GLY A 164 -12.96 0.04 1.75
C GLY A 164 -13.29 0.75 3.05
N GLY A 165 -12.30 1.14 3.82
CA GLY A 165 -12.46 1.99 5.00
C GLY A 165 -12.51 3.48 4.64
N PRO A 166 -12.69 4.36 5.66
CA PRO A 166 -12.77 5.80 5.44
C PRO A 166 -11.46 6.41 4.92
N ILE A 167 -11.57 7.48 4.13
CA ILE A 167 -10.44 8.38 3.83
C ILE A 167 -10.01 9.13 5.09
N GLY A 168 -8.76 9.58 5.15
CA GLY A 168 -8.25 10.42 6.25
C GLY A 168 -7.92 9.64 7.54
N ILE A 169 -7.85 8.31 7.47
CA ILE A 169 -7.41 7.44 8.56
C ILE A 169 -6.52 6.32 8.03
N GLY A 170 -5.52 5.98 8.82
CA GLY A 170 -4.61 4.85 8.67
C GLY A 170 -3.96 4.54 9.99
N ALA A 171 -2.94 3.70 9.97
CA ALA A 171 -2.17 3.39 11.17
C ALA A 171 -0.72 3.04 10.84
N LEU A 172 0.14 3.25 11.83
CA LEU A 172 1.43 2.62 11.98
C LEU A 172 1.29 1.52 13.02
N LEU A 173 1.44 0.27 12.62
CA LEU A 173 1.67 -0.84 13.52
C LEU A 173 3.14 -0.82 13.93
N VAL A 174 3.42 -0.97 15.20
CA VAL A 174 4.78 -0.99 15.74
C VAL A 174 4.92 -2.20 16.64
N ARG A 175 5.97 -2.99 16.45
CA ARG A 175 6.24 -4.15 17.31
C ARG A 175 6.39 -3.74 18.76
N ASP A 176 7.15 -2.66 19.00
CA ASP A 176 7.42 -2.08 20.32
C ASP A 176 7.65 -0.57 20.18
N TYR A 177 7.09 0.22 21.09
CA TYR A 177 7.34 1.67 21.16
C TYR A 177 8.81 2.02 21.34
N ALA A 178 9.64 1.12 21.87
CA ALA A 178 11.08 1.31 21.98
C ALA A 178 11.79 1.52 20.62
N LEU A 179 11.13 1.24 19.50
CA LEU A 179 11.66 1.51 18.15
C LEU A 179 11.56 2.98 17.74
N LEU A 180 10.79 3.78 18.47
CA LEU A 180 10.46 5.16 18.12
C LEU A 180 10.82 6.13 19.26
N ARG A 181 11.19 7.36 18.90
CA ARG A 181 11.28 8.48 19.84
C ARG A 181 9.91 9.12 19.98
N PRO A 182 9.40 9.34 21.20
CA PRO A 182 8.15 10.06 21.39
C PRO A 182 8.28 11.51 20.91
N THR A 183 7.24 11.99 20.23
CA THR A 183 7.16 13.36 19.68
C THR A 183 6.24 14.27 20.51
N GLY A 184 5.53 13.72 21.50
CA GLY A 184 4.52 14.39 22.31
C GLY A 184 3.11 14.26 21.72
N GLY A 185 2.11 14.74 22.45
CA GLY A 185 0.69 14.76 22.02
C GLY A 185 -0.09 13.51 22.40
N GLN A 186 -1.03 13.15 21.55
CA GLN A 186 -1.89 11.96 21.68
C GLN A 186 -1.15 10.67 21.29
N GLU A 187 -1.90 9.60 21.11
CA GLU A 187 -1.32 8.31 20.71
C GLU A 187 -0.11 7.93 21.61
N ARG A 188 -0.31 8.06 22.92
CA ARG A 188 0.72 7.81 23.96
C ARG A 188 2.00 8.63 23.80
N GLY A 189 1.90 9.80 23.16
CA GLY A 189 3.03 10.69 22.91
C GLY A 189 3.80 10.44 21.61
N TYR A 190 3.25 9.63 20.72
CA TYR A 190 3.89 9.32 19.43
C TYR A 190 3.28 10.06 18.24
N ARG A 191 2.10 10.65 18.40
CA ARG A 191 1.46 11.41 17.31
C ARG A 191 0.60 12.55 17.87
N PRO A 192 0.86 13.83 17.52
CA PRO A 192 0.04 14.96 17.95
C PRO A 192 -1.31 15.01 17.19
N GLY A 193 -2.32 15.58 17.83
CA GLY A 193 -3.65 15.80 17.25
C GLY A 193 -4.70 14.79 17.74
N THR A 194 -5.91 15.30 17.99
CA THR A 194 -7.05 14.52 18.51
C THR A 194 -7.38 13.36 17.57
N GLU A 195 -7.59 12.21 18.15
CA GLU A 195 -7.91 10.98 17.41
C GLU A 195 -9.32 11.08 16.79
N PRO A 196 -9.48 10.80 15.49
CA PRO A 196 -10.75 10.90 14.79
C PRO A 196 -11.61 9.65 15.04
N LEU A 197 -12.19 9.51 16.23
CA LEU A 197 -12.96 8.34 16.67
C LEU A 197 -13.93 7.80 15.60
N PRO A 198 -14.75 8.62 14.89
CA PRO A 198 -15.63 8.08 13.86
C PRO A 198 -14.91 7.34 12.73
N LEU A 199 -13.74 7.84 12.33
CA LEU A 199 -12.94 7.22 11.26
C LEU A 199 -12.24 5.95 11.75
N VAL A 200 -11.77 5.94 13.01
CA VAL A 200 -11.17 4.74 13.63
C VAL A 200 -12.19 3.61 13.70
N LEU A 201 -13.43 3.88 14.14
CA LEU A 201 -14.53 2.90 14.16
C LEU A 201 -14.86 2.39 12.74
N GLY A 202 -14.83 3.28 11.75
CA GLY A 202 -15.03 2.91 10.34
C GLY A 202 -13.91 2.00 9.80
N MET A 203 -12.65 2.28 10.18
CA MET A 203 -11.50 1.46 9.81
C MET A 203 -11.59 0.05 10.45
N ALA A 204 -11.95 -0.03 11.74
CA ALA A 204 -12.14 -1.31 12.41
C ALA A 204 -13.22 -2.17 11.70
N ALA A 205 -14.37 -1.58 11.39
CA ALA A 205 -15.44 -2.28 10.70
C ALA A 205 -15.04 -2.73 9.29
N ALA A 206 -14.24 -1.94 8.56
CA ALA A 206 -13.75 -2.33 7.24
C ALA A 206 -12.77 -3.52 7.30
N LEU A 207 -11.91 -3.59 8.31
CA LEU A 207 -11.02 -4.74 8.53
C LEU A 207 -11.81 -5.99 8.89
N GLU A 208 -12.80 -5.89 9.76
CA GLU A 208 -13.68 -6.99 10.18
C GLU A 208 -14.53 -7.54 9.03
N ALA A 209 -14.90 -6.70 8.05
CA ALA A 209 -15.61 -7.14 6.84
C ALA A 209 -14.81 -8.11 5.97
N GLY A 210 -13.49 -8.13 6.14
CA GLY A 210 -12.58 -9.13 5.58
C GLY A 210 -12.46 -9.13 4.05
N GLY A 211 -11.68 -10.09 3.56
CA GLY A 211 -11.29 -10.24 2.15
C GLY A 211 -11.98 -11.39 1.41
N SER A 212 -13.16 -11.84 1.80
CA SER A 212 -13.85 -12.99 1.18
C SER A 212 -14.06 -12.87 -0.34
N TRP A 213 -14.15 -11.63 -0.84
CA TRP A 213 -14.30 -11.29 -2.26
C TRP A 213 -13.01 -11.49 -3.10
N LEU A 214 -11.85 -11.64 -2.46
CA LEU A 214 -10.55 -11.75 -3.16
C LEU A 214 -10.46 -12.98 -4.06
N LYS A 215 -11.15 -14.07 -3.70
CA LYS A 215 -11.21 -15.26 -4.56
C LYS A 215 -11.90 -14.97 -5.89
N SER A 216 -13.01 -14.24 -5.87
CA SER A 216 -13.71 -13.81 -7.09
C SER A 216 -12.85 -12.79 -7.87
N ALA A 217 -12.18 -11.86 -7.20
CA ALA A 217 -11.27 -10.93 -7.85
C ALA A 217 -10.11 -11.65 -8.57
N LEU A 218 -9.60 -12.75 -8.01
CA LEU A 218 -8.56 -13.56 -8.66
C LEU A 218 -9.08 -14.17 -9.96
N ALA A 219 -10.25 -14.81 -9.94
CA ALA A 219 -10.86 -15.39 -11.14
C ALA A 219 -11.11 -14.33 -12.23
N LEU A 220 -11.64 -13.16 -11.85
CA LEU A 220 -11.82 -12.04 -12.79
C LEU A 220 -10.48 -11.54 -13.35
N ARG A 221 -9.42 -11.47 -12.55
CA ARG A 221 -8.08 -11.09 -12.99
C ARG A 221 -7.50 -12.08 -13.99
N GLU A 222 -7.63 -13.37 -13.73
CA GLU A 222 -7.16 -14.43 -14.61
C GLU A 222 -7.90 -14.40 -15.95
N SER A 223 -9.21 -14.28 -15.91
CA SER A 223 -10.05 -14.12 -17.13
C SER A 223 -9.66 -12.88 -17.93
N LEU A 224 -9.54 -11.72 -17.29
CA LEU A 224 -9.10 -10.49 -17.95
C LEU A 224 -7.72 -10.66 -18.59
N THR A 225 -6.77 -11.21 -17.86
CA THR A 225 -5.40 -11.38 -18.33
C THR A 225 -5.34 -12.29 -19.55
N SER A 226 -6.04 -13.43 -19.53
CA SER A 226 -6.12 -14.35 -20.68
C SER A 226 -6.68 -13.66 -21.92
N GLN A 227 -7.81 -12.97 -21.78
CA GLN A 227 -8.45 -12.28 -22.91
C GLN A 227 -7.56 -11.15 -23.48
N LEU A 228 -6.83 -10.43 -22.63
CA LEU A 228 -5.94 -9.37 -23.09
C LEU A 228 -4.72 -9.92 -23.82
N LEU A 229 -4.13 -11.03 -23.36
CA LEU A 229 -3.03 -11.72 -24.05
C LEU A 229 -3.43 -12.20 -25.45
N GLU A 230 -4.63 -12.75 -25.61
CA GLU A 230 -5.17 -13.19 -26.92
C GLU A 230 -5.28 -12.05 -27.93
N ILE A 231 -5.45 -10.82 -27.45
CA ILE A 231 -5.53 -9.62 -28.29
C ILE A 231 -4.26 -8.80 -28.26
N GLY A 232 -3.12 -9.40 -27.87
CA GLY A 232 -1.76 -8.88 -27.98
C GLY A 232 -1.41 -7.77 -27.00
N ALA A 233 -2.01 -7.77 -25.81
CA ALA A 233 -1.49 -7.04 -24.68
C ALA A 233 -0.26 -7.77 -24.11
N GLU A 234 0.58 -7.02 -23.42
CA GLU A 234 1.71 -7.56 -22.66
C GLU A 234 1.49 -7.32 -21.16
N VAL A 235 1.71 -8.34 -20.36
CA VAL A 235 1.61 -8.25 -18.89
C VAL A 235 2.94 -7.79 -18.33
N VAL A 236 2.93 -6.76 -17.51
CA VAL A 236 4.14 -6.34 -16.78
C VAL A 236 4.43 -7.34 -15.66
N ALA A 237 5.69 -7.78 -15.55
CA ALA A 237 6.16 -8.77 -14.56
C ALA A 237 5.31 -10.07 -14.56
N PRO A 238 5.20 -10.80 -15.68
CA PRO A 238 4.26 -11.92 -15.82
C PRO A 238 4.55 -13.10 -14.89
N THR A 239 5.79 -13.26 -14.45
CA THR A 239 6.26 -14.39 -13.61
C THR A 239 6.28 -14.05 -12.11
N ALA A 240 6.20 -12.77 -11.74
CA ALA A 240 6.25 -12.36 -10.34
C ALA A 240 4.96 -12.71 -9.58
N PRO A 241 5.03 -12.99 -8.27
CA PRO A 241 3.85 -13.03 -7.41
C PRO A 241 3.10 -11.70 -7.48
N ARG A 242 1.77 -11.74 -7.65
CA ARG A 242 0.97 -10.52 -7.84
C ARG A 242 -0.33 -10.55 -7.05
N LEU A 243 -0.72 -9.39 -6.56
CA LEU A 243 -2.03 -9.20 -5.93
C LEU A 243 -3.12 -9.25 -7.00
N ALA A 244 -4.17 -10.04 -6.78
CA ALA A 244 -5.29 -10.22 -7.70
C ALA A 244 -5.99 -8.91 -8.11
N THR A 245 -6.00 -7.92 -7.22
CA THR A 245 -6.74 -6.66 -7.43
C THR A 245 -6.02 -5.62 -8.30
N ILE A 246 -4.74 -5.85 -8.65
CA ILE A 246 -3.92 -4.92 -9.43
C ILE A 246 -3.25 -5.66 -10.57
N GLY A 247 -3.34 -5.13 -11.79
CA GLY A 247 -2.60 -5.61 -12.95
C GLY A 247 -2.13 -4.45 -13.82
N ALA A 248 -0.91 -4.55 -14.33
CA ALA A 248 -0.34 -3.60 -15.28
C ALA A 248 -0.23 -4.27 -16.66
N TYR A 249 -0.75 -3.60 -17.67
CA TYR A 249 -0.83 -4.11 -19.03
C TYR A 249 -0.30 -3.07 -20.01
N ARG A 250 0.59 -3.49 -20.88
CA ARG A 250 1.10 -2.69 -22.00
C ARG A 250 0.27 -2.94 -23.25
N MET A 251 -0.09 -1.88 -23.94
CA MET A 251 -0.68 -1.90 -25.27
C MET A 251 0.36 -1.37 -26.26
N PRO A 252 1.14 -2.24 -26.95
CA PRO A 252 2.21 -1.79 -27.84
C PRO A 252 1.74 -0.80 -28.89
N GLY A 253 2.46 0.31 -29.03
CA GLY A 253 2.17 1.37 -30.00
C GLY A 253 1.06 2.36 -29.58
N LYS A 254 0.48 2.22 -28.39
CA LYS A 254 -0.57 3.14 -27.91
C LYS A 254 -0.13 3.78 -26.58
N SER A 255 0.05 5.08 -26.58
CA SER A 255 0.42 5.79 -25.34
C SER A 255 -0.64 5.63 -24.25
N SER A 256 -0.20 5.52 -23.00
CA SER A 256 -1.10 5.44 -21.83
C SER A 256 -2.04 6.65 -21.74
N THR A 257 -1.60 7.83 -22.18
CA THR A 257 -2.46 9.03 -22.26
C THR A 257 -3.63 8.83 -23.22
N ALA A 258 -3.36 8.29 -24.41
CA ALA A 258 -4.44 8.00 -25.38
C ALA A 258 -5.38 6.92 -24.86
N GLN A 259 -4.83 5.89 -24.21
CA GLN A 259 -5.62 4.83 -23.57
C GLN A 259 -6.54 5.43 -22.49
N LEU A 260 -6.01 6.25 -21.57
CA LEU A 260 -6.80 6.90 -20.50
C LEU A 260 -7.98 7.68 -21.06
N ILE A 261 -7.76 8.52 -22.07
CA ILE A 261 -8.83 9.34 -22.71
C ILE A 261 -9.90 8.44 -23.32
N ARG A 262 -9.48 7.38 -24.01
CA ARG A 262 -10.43 6.48 -24.68
C ARG A 262 -11.24 5.63 -23.70
N PHE A 263 -10.60 5.11 -22.63
CA PHE A 263 -11.30 4.38 -21.57
C PHE A 263 -12.26 5.28 -20.80
N ASP A 264 -11.83 6.50 -20.43
CA ASP A 264 -12.67 7.48 -19.73
C ASP A 264 -13.89 7.87 -20.58
N GLY A 265 -13.70 8.11 -21.89
CA GLY A 265 -14.78 8.36 -22.84
C GLY A 265 -15.76 7.18 -22.98
N ALA A 266 -15.34 5.95 -22.66
CA ALA A 266 -16.18 4.76 -22.60
C ALA A 266 -16.78 4.49 -21.19
N GLY A 267 -16.57 5.39 -20.23
CA GLY A 267 -17.04 5.29 -18.84
C GLY A 267 -16.22 4.31 -17.97
N ILE A 268 -14.98 4.01 -18.36
CA ILE A 268 -14.09 3.08 -17.65
C ILE A 268 -12.90 3.84 -17.07
N ALA A 269 -12.77 3.85 -15.74
CA ALA A 269 -11.67 4.47 -15.04
C ALA A 269 -10.46 3.51 -14.94
N VAL A 270 -9.35 3.90 -15.54
CA VAL A 270 -8.05 3.24 -15.42
C VAL A 270 -6.97 4.22 -14.95
N SER A 271 -5.78 3.75 -14.64
CA SER A 271 -4.67 4.62 -14.22
C SER A 271 -3.42 4.35 -15.04
N ALA A 272 -2.54 5.35 -15.13
CA ALA A 272 -1.23 5.21 -15.76
C ALA A 272 -0.18 5.99 -14.96
N GLY A 273 1.06 5.48 -14.90
CA GLY A 273 2.15 6.08 -14.14
C GLY A 273 1.84 6.21 -12.64
N SER A 274 2.57 7.08 -11.96
CA SER A 274 2.27 7.40 -10.56
C SER A 274 1.02 8.28 -10.49
N ALA A 275 -0.09 7.73 -10.03
CA ALA A 275 -1.36 8.45 -9.85
C ALA A 275 -1.26 9.67 -8.89
N CYS A 276 -0.14 9.83 -8.17
CA CYS A 276 0.10 10.91 -7.21
C CYS A 276 0.82 12.13 -7.80
N SER A 277 1.30 12.10 -9.05
CA SER A 277 1.88 13.28 -9.70
C SER A 277 0.74 14.16 -10.25
N SER A 278 0.35 15.15 -9.46
CA SER A 278 -0.69 16.13 -9.77
C SER A 278 -0.60 16.64 -11.22
N GLY A 279 -1.46 16.10 -12.09
CA GLY A 279 -1.76 16.66 -13.41
C GLY A 279 -0.73 16.48 -14.52
N SER A 280 0.47 15.95 -14.29
CA SER A 280 1.45 15.64 -15.33
C SER A 280 1.65 14.14 -15.46
N LEU A 281 1.38 13.59 -16.64
CA LEU A 281 1.69 12.19 -16.99
C LEU A 281 3.21 12.03 -17.13
N LYS A 282 3.92 12.00 -16.00
CA LYS A 282 5.34 11.64 -15.98
C LYS A 282 5.48 10.14 -16.19
N ALA A 283 6.56 9.74 -16.85
CA ALA A 283 6.91 8.32 -16.94
C ALA A 283 6.96 7.69 -15.54
N SER A 284 6.43 6.49 -15.40
CA SER A 284 6.48 5.75 -14.15
C SER A 284 7.93 5.48 -13.73
N HIS A 285 8.31 5.97 -12.56
CA HIS A 285 9.63 5.66 -11.98
C HIS A 285 9.74 4.15 -11.68
N VAL A 286 8.63 3.48 -11.35
CA VAL A 286 8.56 2.04 -11.11
C VAL A 286 8.92 1.27 -12.38
N LEU A 287 8.20 1.53 -13.48
CA LEU A 287 8.43 0.84 -14.75
C LEU A 287 9.83 1.15 -15.31
N THR A 288 10.32 2.37 -15.08
CA THR A 288 11.68 2.78 -15.47
C THR A 288 12.73 2.03 -14.65
N ALA A 289 12.55 1.94 -13.33
CA ALA A 289 13.47 1.20 -12.44
C ALA A 289 13.49 -0.31 -12.75
N MET A 290 12.36 -0.87 -13.20
CA MET A 290 12.25 -2.26 -13.66
C MET A 290 12.85 -2.50 -15.06
N GLY A 291 13.21 -1.44 -15.80
CA GLY A 291 13.69 -1.58 -17.18
C GLY A 291 12.61 -2.04 -18.17
N ILE A 292 11.34 -1.76 -17.91
CA ILE A 292 10.23 -2.15 -18.78
C ILE A 292 10.31 -1.39 -20.11
N GLU A 293 10.22 -2.10 -21.22
CA GLU A 293 10.13 -1.52 -22.54
C GLU A 293 8.78 -0.79 -22.74
N GLY A 294 8.80 0.42 -23.33
CA GLY A 294 7.60 1.21 -23.58
C GLY A 294 6.80 1.56 -22.31
N PRO A 295 7.43 2.10 -21.24
CA PRO A 295 6.74 2.37 -19.98
C PRO A 295 5.58 3.38 -20.11
N SER A 296 5.59 4.20 -21.18
CA SER A 296 4.50 5.13 -21.50
C SER A 296 3.30 4.48 -22.20
N GLU A 297 3.34 3.20 -22.47
CA GLU A 297 2.27 2.42 -23.10
C GLU A 297 1.49 1.55 -22.09
N VAL A 298 1.90 1.58 -20.82
CA VAL A 298 1.34 0.74 -19.75
C VAL A 298 0.21 1.46 -19.01
N ILE A 299 -0.89 0.77 -18.80
CA ILE A 299 -1.96 1.18 -17.88
C ILE A 299 -2.12 0.17 -16.74
N ARG A 300 -2.58 0.67 -15.59
CA ARG A 300 -2.98 -0.15 -14.45
C ARG A 300 -4.48 -0.35 -14.45
N VAL A 301 -4.90 -1.61 -14.31
CA VAL A 301 -6.29 -2.01 -14.13
C VAL A 301 -6.48 -2.54 -12.71
N SER A 302 -7.38 -1.93 -11.97
CA SER A 302 -7.72 -2.34 -10.61
C SER A 302 -9.10 -3.01 -10.59
N ILE A 303 -9.21 -4.12 -9.86
CA ILE A 303 -10.45 -4.88 -9.64
C ILE A 303 -10.87 -4.67 -8.18
N GLY A 304 -12.13 -4.27 -7.97
CA GLY A 304 -12.74 -4.06 -6.66
C GLY A 304 -13.69 -5.18 -6.25
N ARG A 305 -14.28 -5.01 -5.08
CA ARG A 305 -15.28 -5.94 -4.50
C ARG A 305 -16.51 -6.12 -5.39
N GLU A 306 -16.92 -5.06 -6.06
CA GLU A 306 -18.17 -4.99 -6.85
C GLU A 306 -17.92 -5.23 -8.35
N THR A 307 -16.66 -5.44 -8.76
CA THR A 307 -16.34 -5.69 -10.18
C THR A 307 -16.99 -7.00 -10.66
N THR A 308 -17.62 -6.93 -11.81
CA THR A 308 -18.40 -8.02 -12.43
C THR A 308 -17.72 -8.55 -13.68
N GLU A 309 -18.12 -9.76 -14.12
CA GLU A 309 -17.70 -10.34 -15.40
C GLU A 309 -18.13 -9.48 -16.61
N ALA A 310 -19.30 -8.84 -16.53
CA ALA A 310 -19.79 -7.94 -17.57
C ALA A 310 -18.89 -6.70 -17.74
N GLU A 311 -18.37 -6.15 -16.64
CA GLU A 311 -17.42 -5.03 -16.67
C GLU A 311 -16.06 -5.46 -17.23
N ILE A 312 -15.60 -6.68 -16.94
CA ILE A 312 -14.39 -7.26 -17.54
C ILE A 312 -14.58 -7.41 -19.06
N ALA A 313 -15.71 -7.98 -19.51
CA ALA A 313 -16.00 -8.12 -20.92
C ALA A 313 -16.06 -6.76 -21.64
N ARG A 314 -16.71 -5.77 -21.03
CA ARG A 314 -16.77 -4.39 -21.55
C ARG A 314 -15.39 -3.75 -21.64
N PHE A 315 -14.53 -3.96 -20.64
CA PHE A 315 -13.15 -3.49 -20.68
C PHE A 315 -12.37 -4.07 -21.87
N VAL A 316 -12.49 -5.38 -22.10
CA VAL A 316 -11.80 -6.08 -23.20
C VAL A 316 -12.31 -5.61 -24.57
N GLU A 317 -13.61 -5.35 -24.71
CA GLU A 317 -14.19 -4.76 -25.93
C GLU A 317 -13.57 -3.39 -26.23
N VAL A 318 -13.56 -2.49 -25.25
CA VAL A 318 -12.96 -1.15 -25.41
C VAL A 318 -11.45 -1.24 -25.68
N TRP A 319 -10.75 -2.19 -25.08
CA TRP A 319 -9.33 -2.42 -25.37
C TRP A 319 -9.10 -2.76 -26.86
N ARG A 320 -9.93 -3.66 -27.44
CA ARG A 320 -9.87 -4.00 -28.87
C ARG A 320 -10.07 -2.76 -29.74
N ASP A 321 -11.07 -1.94 -29.43
CA ASP A 321 -11.40 -0.72 -30.19
C ASP A 321 -10.26 0.33 -30.12
N ILE A 322 -9.53 0.39 -29.01
CA ILE A 322 -8.39 1.31 -28.87
C ILE A 322 -7.20 0.80 -29.69
N ARG A 323 -7.00 -0.51 -29.67
CA ARG A 323 -5.88 -1.13 -30.35
C ARG A 323 -6.01 -1.03 -31.88
N GLY A 324 -7.20 -1.22 -32.43
CA GLY A 324 -7.54 -1.16 -33.86
C GLY A 324 -7.44 -2.47 -34.56
#